data_6006589603276484d1bf64f849b56a30
#
_entry.id   6006589603276484d1bf64f849b56a30
#
_cell.length_a   1.000
_cell.length_b   1.000
_cell.length_c   1.000
_cell.angle_alpha   90.00
_cell.angle_beta   90.00
_cell.angle_gamma   90.00
#
_symmetry.space_group_name_H-M   'P 1'
#
loop_
_entity.id
_entity.type
_entity.pdbx_description
1 polymer ?
#
loop_
_entity_poly.entity_id
_entity_poly.type
_entity_poly.pdbx_seq_one_letter_code
_entity_poly.pdbx_strand_id
1 'polypeptide(L)'
;MLDKERGRICRKAFHYIGTDGLRQAVDPEMTPGVVLDTNVVLDWFVFGEAGVEPLASAITSGQLRWWSCRPMHDELAHVLRHGALSQRGADSEHVLTSIEQLHASVELAAPLPMTRLRCSDPSDQMFIDLALQCGASWLFTRDRALLKLARKAAPRGLTIAAPERWPAA
;
A
#
# COMPACT_ATOMS: atom_id res chain seq x y z
N MET A 1 12.41 -15.22 31.96
CA MET A 1 13.00 -15.64 30.69
C MET A 1 11.91 -15.45 29.63
N LEU A 2 11.82 -14.24 29.06
CA LEU A 2 10.73 -13.81 28.16
C LEU A 2 11.19 -13.97 26.71
N ASP A 3 10.46 -14.77 25.99
CA ASP A 3 10.71 -15.19 24.61
C ASP A 3 10.57 -14.03 23.62
N LYS A 4 11.61 -13.86 22.80
CA LYS A 4 11.78 -12.79 21.81
C LYS A 4 11.30 -13.26 20.41
N GLU A 5 10.12 -13.81 20.30
CA GLU A 5 9.59 -14.25 19.00
C GLU A 5 8.38 -13.44 18.51
N ARG A 6 8.49 -12.12 18.50
CA ARG A 6 7.52 -11.26 17.81
C ARG A 6 8.21 -10.54 16.64
N GLY A 7 7.94 -11.00 15.44
CA GLY A 7 8.34 -10.25 14.25
C GLY A 7 8.76 -11.07 13.03
N ARG A 8 8.37 -12.34 12.89
CA ARG A 8 8.87 -13.18 11.79
C ARG A 8 7.81 -13.80 10.87
N ILE A 9 6.68 -13.14 10.66
CA ILE A 9 5.65 -13.76 9.78
C ILE A 9 5.78 -13.35 8.30
N CYS A 10 6.51 -12.27 8.00
CA CYS A 10 6.69 -11.83 6.61
C CYS A 10 8.02 -12.27 5.95
N ARG A 11 8.75 -13.24 6.51
CA ARG A 11 10.10 -13.64 6.06
C ARG A 11 10.15 -14.81 5.05
N LYS A 12 9.06 -15.16 4.39
CA LYS A 12 9.15 -16.14 3.30
C LYS A 12 9.45 -15.45 2.00
N ALA A 13 10.65 -15.69 1.49
CA ALA A 13 11.22 -15.23 0.25
C ALA A 13 10.21 -15.24 -0.91
N PHE A 14 9.85 -14.08 -1.42
CA PHE A 14 9.22 -13.98 -2.71
C PHE A 14 10.32 -13.87 -3.77
N HIS A 15 10.34 -14.84 -4.69
CA HIS A 15 11.12 -14.76 -5.90
C HIS A 15 10.53 -13.67 -6.79
N TYR A 16 11.23 -12.55 -6.86
CA TYR A 16 10.97 -11.53 -7.87
C TYR A 16 11.53 -12.02 -9.20
N ILE A 17 10.66 -12.37 -10.13
CA ILE A 17 11.04 -12.58 -11.53
C ILE A 17 10.92 -11.23 -12.23
N GLY A 18 11.99 -10.46 -12.18
CA GLY A 18 12.12 -9.21 -12.92
C GLY A 18 13.08 -9.39 -14.07
N THR A 19 12.61 -9.22 -15.27
CA THR A 19 13.40 -9.15 -16.49
C THR A 19 14.16 -7.83 -16.55
N ASP A 20 15.48 -7.99 -16.65
CA ASP A 20 16.47 -7.13 -17.30
C ASP A 20 17.00 -5.84 -16.64
N GLY A 21 18.33 -5.87 -16.44
CA GLY A 21 19.25 -4.73 -16.65
C GLY A 21 19.37 -3.65 -15.57
N LEU A 22 20.37 -3.78 -14.65
CA LEU A 22 20.97 -2.67 -13.88
C LEU A 22 20.06 -1.89 -12.91
N ARG A 23 19.41 -2.60 -12.01
CA ARG A 23 18.95 -1.99 -10.76
C ARG A 23 19.97 -2.33 -9.68
N GLN A 24 20.58 -1.29 -9.08
CA GLN A 24 21.37 -1.45 -7.87
C GLN A 24 20.55 -2.30 -6.91
N ALA A 25 21.17 -3.36 -6.38
CA ALA A 25 20.52 -4.25 -5.42
C ALA A 25 20.25 -3.46 -4.15
N VAL A 26 19.07 -2.84 -4.09
CA VAL A 26 18.53 -2.30 -2.84
C VAL A 26 18.14 -3.52 -2.01
N ASP A 27 18.79 -3.67 -0.86
CA ASP A 27 18.54 -4.76 0.06
C ASP A 27 17.03 -4.81 0.39
N PRO A 28 16.31 -5.87 0.02
CA PRO A 28 14.87 -5.95 0.23
C PRO A 28 14.46 -5.86 1.72
N GLU A 29 15.38 -6.09 2.65
CA GLU A 29 15.15 -5.91 4.09
C GLU A 29 15.24 -4.45 4.55
N MET A 30 15.83 -3.55 3.73
CA MET A 30 16.04 -2.13 4.07
C MET A 30 15.05 -1.19 3.38
N THR A 31 14.31 -1.64 2.36
CA THR A 31 13.37 -0.79 1.63
C THR A 31 12.11 -0.52 2.45
N PRO A 32 11.79 0.75 2.77
CA PRO A 32 10.58 1.08 3.52
C PRO A 32 9.31 0.58 2.80
N GLY A 33 8.44 -0.06 3.56
CA GLY A 33 7.15 -0.53 3.05
C GLY A 33 6.11 0.58 3.01
N VAL A 34 5.26 0.57 1.99
CA VAL A 34 4.12 1.48 1.85
C VAL A 34 2.86 0.70 1.50
N VAL A 35 1.72 1.14 2.03
CA VAL A 35 0.38 0.72 1.62
C VAL A 35 -0.33 1.95 1.04
N LEU A 36 -1.01 1.76 -0.09
CA LEU A 36 -1.81 2.80 -0.74
C LEU A 36 -3.30 2.45 -0.61
N ASP A 37 -4.09 3.41 -0.18
CA ASP A 37 -5.54 3.34 -0.23
C ASP A 37 -6.04 3.46 -1.67
N THR A 38 -7.20 2.90 -1.99
CA THR A 38 -7.80 2.87 -3.33
C THR A 38 -7.87 4.25 -3.96
N ASN A 39 -8.21 5.30 -3.21
CA ASN A 39 -8.27 6.66 -3.76
C ASN A 39 -6.89 7.19 -4.20
N VAL A 40 -5.80 6.85 -3.51
CA VAL A 40 -4.44 7.23 -3.91
C VAL A 40 -4.00 6.48 -5.16
N VAL A 41 -4.40 5.22 -5.30
CA VAL A 41 -4.15 4.43 -6.52
C VAL A 41 -4.89 5.04 -7.72
N LEU A 42 -6.13 5.47 -7.53
CA LEU A 42 -6.91 6.16 -8.58
C LEU A 42 -6.30 7.50 -8.94
N ASP A 43 -5.84 8.29 -7.97
CA ASP A 43 -5.14 9.56 -8.19
C ASP A 43 -3.91 9.35 -9.08
N TRP A 44 -3.17 8.27 -8.87
CA TRP A 44 -1.99 7.96 -9.64
C TRP A 44 -2.33 7.48 -11.07
N PHE A 45 -3.11 6.41 -11.19
CA PHE A 45 -3.27 5.69 -12.47
C PHE A 45 -4.41 6.21 -13.35
N VAL A 46 -5.39 6.88 -12.77
CA VAL A 46 -6.59 7.32 -13.49
C VAL A 46 -6.64 8.84 -13.63
N PHE A 47 -6.34 9.57 -12.56
CA PHE A 47 -6.47 11.04 -12.56
C PHE A 47 -5.16 11.78 -12.88
N GLY A 48 -4.00 11.13 -12.71
CA GLY A 48 -2.70 11.75 -12.94
C GLY A 48 -2.45 12.94 -12.01
N GLU A 49 -2.86 12.82 -10.73
CA GLU A 49 -2.72 13.90 -9.76
C GLU A 49 -1.25 14.20 -9.45
N ALA A 50 -0.83 15.44 -9.70
CA ALA A 50 0.56 15.86 -9.52
C ALA A 50 1.09 15.66 -8.08
N GLY A 51 0.21 15.71 -7.08
CA GLY A 51 0.57 15.48 -5.68
C GLY A 51 0.99 14.04 -5.36
N VAL A 52 0.72 13.08 -6.25
CA VAL A 52 1.12 11.67 -6.10
C VAL A 52 2.44 11.37 -6.82
N GLU A 53 2.87 12.19 -7.76
CA GLU A 53 4.04 11.94 -8.61
C GLU A 53 5.33 11.62 -7.84
N PRO A 54 5.71 12.34 -6.76
CA PRO A 54 6.92 12.01 -6.00
C PRO A 54 6.83 10.62 -5.35
N LEU A 55 5.66 10.24 -4.87
CA LEU A 55 5.41 8.92 -4.29
C LEU A 55 5.47 7.82 -5.36
N ALA A 56 4.84 8.06 -6.52
CA ALA A 56 4.87 7.16 -7.67
C ALA A 56 6.32 6.90 -8.14
N SER A 57 7.12 7.97 -8.24
CA SER A 57 8.54 7.89 -8.58
C SER A 57 9.34 7.05 -7.58
N ALA A 58 9.10 7.23 -6.28
CA ALA A 58 9.77 6.46 -5.23
C ALA A 58 9.40 4.95 -5.29
N ILE A 59 8.17 4.61 -5.64
CA ILE A 59 7.74 3.22 -5.82
C ILE A 59 8.37 2.62 -7.09
N THR A 60 8.26 3.31 -8.22
CA THR A 60 8.78 2.82 -9.51
C THR A 60 10.30 2.69 -9.55
N SER A 61 11.01 3.54 -8.81
CA SER A 61 12.47 3.44 -8.66
C SER A 61 12.92 2.41 -7.63
N GLY A 62 11.99 1.81 -6.88
CA GLY A 62 12.31 0.82 -5.84
C GLY A 62 12.78 1.42 -4.51
N GLN A 63 12.67 2.73 -4.31
CA GLN A 63 12.93 3.38 -3.02
C GLN A 63 11.87 3.03 -1.98
N LEU A 64 10.65 2.71 -2.42
CA LEU A 64 9.56 2.21 -1.61
C LEU A 64 9.07 0.87 -2.14
N ARG A 65 8.73 -0.03 -1.22
CA ARG A 65 8.06 -1.29 -1.53
C ARG A 65 6.56 -1.15 -1.29
N TRP A 66 5.78 -1.22 -2.34
CA TRP A 66 4.33 -1.18 -2.23
C TRP A 66 3.78 -2.56 -1.88
N TRP A 67 3.06 -2.65 -0.74
CA TRP A 67 2.35 -3.82 -0.30
C TRP A 67 0.87 -3.74 -0.65
N SER A 68 0.31 -4.83 -1.16
CA SER A 68 -1.11 -4.95 -1.42
C SER A 68 -1.61 -6.35 -1.07
N CYS A 69 -2.94 -6.54 -1.04
CA CYS A 69 -3.58 -7.82 -0.80
C CYS A 69 -4.80 -8.00 -1.71
N ARG A 70 -5.28 -9.24 -1.83
CA ARG A 70 -6.39 -9.59 -2.72
C ARG A 70 -7.65 -8.74 -2.49
N PRO A 71 -8.12 -8.51 -1.24
CA PRO A 71 -9.30 -7.66 -1.01
C PRO A 71 -9.17 -6.23 -1.56
N MET A 72 -7.97 -5.62 -1.50
CA MET A 72 -7.71 -4.30 -2.07
C MET A 72 -7.82 -4.30 -3.59
N HIS A 73 -7.33 -5.37 -4.24
CA HIS A 73 -7.46 -5.53 -5.70
C HIS A 73 -8.91 -5.71 -6.12
N ASP A 74 -9.68 -6.50 -5.37
CA ASP A 74 -11.08 -6.75 -5.65
C ASP A 74 -11.91 -5.46 -5.51
N GLU A 75 -11.61 -4.63 -4.50
CA GLU A 75 -12.21 -3.30 -4.32
C GLU A 75 -11.86 -2.37 -5.48
N LEU A 76 -10.57 -2.24 -5.80
CA LEU A 76 -10.12 -1.39 -6.91
C LEU A 76 -10.74 -1.83 -8.23
N ALA A 77 -10.76 -3.13 -8.53
CA ALA A 77 -11.40 -3.67 -9.72
C ALA A 77 -12.90 -3.37 -9.75
N HIS A 78 -13.57 -3.41 -8.60
CA HIS A 78 -14.97 -3.04 -8.48
C HIS A 78 -15.17 -1.55 -8.80
N VAL A 79 -14.37 -0.66 -8.22
CA VAL A 79 -14.46 0.79 -8.43
C VAL A 79 -14.17 1.16 -9.89
N LEU A 80 -13.16 0.54 -10.52
CA LEU A 80 -12.81 0.80 -11.92
C LEU A 80 -13.90 0.36 -12.91
N ARG A 81 -14.61 -0.73 -12.61
CA ARG A 81 -15.66 -1.28 -13.50
C ARG A 81 -17.02 -0.64 -13.30
N HIS A 82 -17.24 0.05 -12.18
CA HIS A 82 -18.56 0.58 -11.81
C HIS A 82 -18.51 2.09 -11.58
N GLY A 83 -19.66 2.76 -11.83
CA GLY A 83 -19.81 4.18 -11.55
C GLY A 83 -19.21 5.13 -12.59
N ALA A 84 -18.84 6.33 -12.13
CA ALA A 84 -18.38 7.42 -12.99
C ALA A 84 -17.06 7.14 -13.73
N LEU A 85 -16.23 6.22 -13.24
CA LEU A 85 -14.94 5.89 -13.85
C LEU A 85 -15.11 5.03 -15.11
N SER A 86 -16.05 4.11 -15.14
CA SER A 86 -16.35 3.31 -16.32
C SER A 86 -16.84 4.18 -17.49
N GLN A 87 -17.51 5.32 -17.20
CA GLN A 87 -17.98 6.27 -18.20
C GLN A 87 -16.87 7.17 -18.75
N ARG A 88 -15.74 7.31 -18.06
CA ARG A 88 -14.59 8.12 -18.49
C ARG A 88 -13.62 7.39 -19.41
N GLY A 89 -13.91 6.12 -19.78
CA GLY A 89 -13.07 5.35 -20.70
C GLY A 89 -11.72 4.95 -20.10
N ALA A 90 -11.60 4.94 -18.76
CA ALA A 90 -10.41 4.40 -18.12
C ALA A 90 -10.26 2.92 -18.51
N ASP A 91 -9.12 2.58 -19.11
CA ASP A 91 -8.80 1.19 -19.43
C ASP A 91 -8.50 0.43 -18.13
N SER A 92 -9.57 -0.11 -17.56
CA SER A 92 -9.50 -0.82 -16.27
C SER A 92 -8.53 -2.00 -16.30
N GLU A 93 -8.41 -2.67 -17.45
CA GLU A 93 -7.51 -3.82 -17.61
C GLU A 93 -6.05 -3.37 -17.63
N HIS A 94 -5.77 -2.30 -18.36
CA HIS A 94 -4.44 -1.70 -18.37
C HIS A 94 -4.00 -1.21 -16.98
N VAL A 95 -4.88 -0.54 -16.24
CA VAL A 95 -4.61 -0.07 -14.88
C VAL A 95 -4.31 -1.24 -13.95
N LEU A 96 -5.14 -2.28 -13.95
CA LEU A 96 -4.95 -3.45 -13.09
C LEU A 96 -3.65 -4.19 -13.41
N THR A 97 -3.34 -4.39 -14.71
CA THR A 97 -2.09 -5.03 -15.15
C THR A 97 -0.86 -4.22 -14.73
N SER A 98 -0.92 -2.89 -14.86
CA SER A 98 0.19 -2.01 -14.45
C SER A 98 0.46 -2.08 -12.95
N ILE A 99 -0.60 -2.15 -12.16
CA ILE A 99 -0.52 -2.28 -10.70
C ILE A 99 0.11 -3.62 -10.30
N GLU A 100 -0.28 -4.73 -10.94
CA GLU A 100 0.25 -6.07 -10.67
C GLU A 100 1.78 -6.15 -10.82
N GLN A 101 2.37 -5.29 -11.65
CA GLN A 101 3.83 -5.24 -11.86
C GLN A 101 4.57 -4.43 -10.80
N LEU A 102 3.89 -3.59 -10.04
CA LEU A 102 4.51 -2.60 -9.14
C LEU A 102 4.40 -2.94 -7.65
N HIS A 103 3.45 -3.81 -7.27
CA HIS A 103 3.24 -4.15 -5.88
C HIS A 103 3.69 -5.58 -5.53
N ALA A 104 3.98 -5.80 -4.26
CA ALA A 104 4.15 -7.12 -3.68
C ALA A 104 2.82 -7.56 -3.04
N SER A 105 2.22 -8.62 -3.58
CA SER A 105 0.98 -9.18 -3.03
C SER A 105 1.25 -10.04 -1.80
N VAL A 106 0.46 -9.82 -0.76
CA VAL A 106 0.53 -10.57 0.51
C VAL A 106 -0.86 -11.08 0.86
N GLU A 107 -0.93 -12.29 1.37
CA GLU A 107 -2.17 -12.79 1.95
C GLU A 107 -2.43 -12.08 3.28
N LEU A 108 -3.59 -11.42 3.38
CA LEU A 108 -3.99 -10.77 4.62
C LEU A 108 -4.35 -11.87 5.63
N ALA A 109 -3.59 -11.93 6.71
CA ALA A 109 -3.89 -12.84 7.81
C ALA A 109 -5.28 -12.50 8.40
N ALA A 110 -5.94 -13.52 8.95
CA ALA A 110 -7.14 -13.30 9.74
C ALA A 110 -6.91 -12.21 10.79
N PRO A 111 -7.94 -11.42 11.19
CA PRO A 111 -7.78 -10.21 11.97
C PRO A 111 -6.77 -10.39 13.09
N LEU A 112 -5.72 -9.59 13.09
CA LEU A 112 -4.70 -9.64 14.14
C LEU A 112 -5.39 -9.30 15.46
N PRO A 113 -5.42 -10.21 16.46
CA PRO A 113 -6.19 -10.06 17.69
C PRO A 113 -5.80 -8.83 18.51
N MET A 114 -4.73 -8.15 18.14
CA MET A 114 -4.03 -7.14 18.93
C MET A 114 -4.08 -5.72 18.38
N THR A 115 -4.71 -5.48 17.21
CA THR A 115 -4.74 -4.11 16.70
C THR A 115 -5.89 -3.32 17.34
N ARG A 116 -5.54 -2.51 18.34
CA ARG A 116 -6.46 -1.49 18.88
C ARG A 116 -6.67 -0.32 17.92
N LEU A 117 -6.12 -0.38 16.71
CA LEU A 117 -6.36 0.56 15.64
C LEU A 117 -7.55 0.08 14.83
N ARG A 118 -8.73 0.61 15.15
CA ARG A 118 -9.94 0.33 14.40
C ARG A 118 -10.36 1.56 13.61
N CYS A 119 -10.53 1.36 12.30
CA CYS A 119 -11.16 2.35 11.45
C CYS A 119 -12.65 2.47 11.80
N SER A 120 -13.20 3.68 11.69
CA SER A 120 -14.64 3.90 11.83
C SER A 120 -15.41 3.34 10.63
N ASP A 121 -14.76 3.22 9.47
CA ASP A 121 -15.25 2.49 8.32
C ASP A 121 -14.66 1.07 8.32
N PRO A 122 -15.49 0.01 8.43
CA PRO A 122 -14.99 -1.36 8.43
C PRO A 122 -14.34 -1.79 7.11
N SER A 123 -14.73 -1.21 5.97
CA SER A 123 -14.13 -1.52 4.67
C SER A 123 -12.67 -1.10 4.59
N ASP A 124 -12.32 0.01 5.24
CA ASP A 124 -10.95 0.54 5.26
C ASP A 124 -10.02 -0.16 6.25
N GLN A 125 -10.56 -1.04 7.10
CA GLN A 125 -9.75 -1.74 8.10
C GLN A 125 -8.62 -2.54 7.48
N MET A 126 -8.82 -3.10 6.28
CA MET A 126 -7.81 -3.91 5.59
C MET A 126 -6.51 -3.16 5.29
N PHE A 127 -6.57 -1.85 5.02
CA PHE A 127 -5.37 -1.04 4.77
C PHE A 127 -4.48 -0.93 6.02
N ILE A 128 -5.10 -0.77 7.20
CA ILE A 128 -4.40 -0.71 8.48
C ILE A 128 -3.82 -2.08 8.84
N ASP A 129 -4.63 -3.12 8.69
CA ASP A 129 -4.24 -4.47 9.06
C ASP A 129 -3.07 -4.94 8.19
N LEU A 130 -3.10 -4.68 6.88
CA LEU A 130 -2.00 -4.97 5.98
C LEU A 130 -0.74 -4.18 6.34
N ALA A 131 -0.86 -2.86 6.56
CA ALA A 131 0.28 -2.02 6.90
C ALA A 131 0.99 -2.51 8.18
N LEU A 132 0.22 -2.88 9.19
CA LEU A 132 0.77 -3.41 10.44
C LEU A 132 1.33 -4.83 10.28
N GLN A 133 0.69 -5.69 9.49
CA GLN A 133 1.15 -7.04 9.19
C GLN A 133 2.50 -7.05 8.48
N CYS A 134 2.66 -6.16 7.48
CA CYS A 134 3.89 -6.05 6.70
C CYS A 134 4.96 -5.17 7.35
N GLY A 135 4.67 -4.54 8.49
CA GLY A 135 5.57 -3.55 9.10
C GLY A 135 5.83 -2.35 8.19
N ALA A 136 4.81 -1.95 7.40
CA ALA A 136 4.93 -0.81 6.51
C ALA A 136 5.18 0.47 7.31
N SER A 137 6.08 1.32 6.79
CA SER A 137 6.39 2.62 7.40
C SER A 137 5.32 3.66 7.09
N TRP A 138 4.59 3.47 5.96
CA TRP A 138 3.62 4.44 5.46
C TRP A 138 2.32 3.76 5.02
N LEU A 139 1.20 4.46 5.32
CA LEU A 139 -0.11 4.26 4.70
C LEU A 139 -0.55 5.60 4.13
N PHE A 140 -0.62 5.70 2.80
CA PHE A 140 -1.11 6.90 2.14
C PHE A 140 -2.59 6.80 1.82
N THR A 141 -3.33 7.83 2.19
CA THR A 141 -4.77 7.90 2.04
C THR A 141 -5.25 9.35 2.01
N ARG A 142 -6.41 9.59 1.39
CA ARG A 142 -7.17 10.84 1.52
C ARG A 142 -8.41 10.67 2.40
N ASP A 143 -8.69 9.43 2.83
CA ASP A 143 -9.85 9.17 3.66
C ASP A 143 -9.68 9.70 5.09
N ARG A 144 -10.70 10.44 5.55
CA ARG A 144 -10.68 11.08 6.87
C ARG A 144 -10.74 10.09 8.02
N ALA A 145 -11.37 8.92 7.83
CA ALA A 145 -11.46 7.91 8.88
C ALA A 145 -10.07 7.29 9.13
N LEU A 146 -9.31 7.01 8.07
CA LEU A 146 -7.92 6.55 8.16
C LEU A 146 -6.99 7.63 8.72
N LEU A 147 -7.07 8.86 8.22
CA LEU A 147 -6.23 9.98 8.68
C LEU A 147 -6.40 10.29 10.17
N LYS A 148 -7.60 10.12 10.73
CA LYS A 148 -7.85 10.28 12.19
C LYS A 148 -7.05 9.29 13.04
N LEU A 149 -6.59 8.19 12.48
CA LEU A 149 -5.81 7.18 13.18
C LEU A 149 -4.31 7.47 13.21
N ALA A 150 -3.82 8.46 12.48
CA ALA A 150 -2.39 8.78 12.37
C ALA A 150 -1.68 8.88 13.74
N ARG A 151 -2.27 9.62 14.70
CA ARG A 151 -1.68 9.77 16.04
C ARG A 151 -1.60 8.44 16.81
N LYS A 152 -2.56 7.53 16.59
CA LYS A 152 -2.60 6.23 17.25
C LYS A 152 -1.69 5.20 16.57
N ALA A 153 -1.43 5.40 15.28
CA ALA A 153 -0.56 4.54 14.46
C ALA A 153 0.94 4.84 14.69
N ALA A 154 1.29 6.11 14.91
CA ALA A 154 2.67 6.56 15.04
C ALA A 154 3.52 5.77 16.06
N PRO A 155 3.04 5.42 17.28
CA PRO A 155 3.81 4.61 18.23
C PRO A 155 4.08 3.17 17.74
N ARG A 156 3.44 2.74 16.65
CA ARG A 156 3.66 1.43 16.00
C ARG A 156 4.59 1.51 14.78
N GLY A 157 5.19 2.68 14.56
CA GLY A 157 6.05 2.91 13.41
C GLY A 157 5.31 3.13 12.08
N LEU A 158 3.97 3.28 12.13
CA LEU A 158 3.16 3.51 10.93
C LEU A 158 2.76 4.99 10.83
N THR A 159 3.21 5.65 9.77
CA THR A 159 2.78 7.01 9.41
C THR A 159 1.59 6.93 8.47
N ILE A 160 0.44 7.50 8.86
CA ILE A 160 -0.74 7.62 8.01
C ILE A 160 -0.84 9.08 7.56
N ALA A 161 -0.82 9.33 6.24
CA ALA A 161 -0.78 10.67 5.68
C ALA A 161 -1.37 10.75 4.27
N ALA A 162 -1.64 11.96 3.79
CA ALA A 162 -1.92 12.20 2.38
C ALA A 162 -0.64 12.09 1.53
N PRO A 163 -0.72 11.71 0.24
CA PRO A 163 0.44 11.44 -0.61
C PRO A 163 1.40 12.63 -0.74
N GLU A 164 0.93 13.85 -0.65
CA GLU A 164 1.74 15.07 -0.70
C GLU A 164 2.70 15.23 0.49
N ARG A 165 2.54 14.40 1.51
CA ARG A 165 3.47 14.34 2.66
C ARG A 165 4.73 13.52 2.37
N TRP A 166 4.75 12.78 1.28
CA TRP A 166 5.98 12.15 0.82
C TRP A 166 6.92 13.23 0.29
N PRO A 167 8.17 13.32 0.78
CA PRO A 167 9.10 14.36 0.31
C PRO A 167 9.40 14.16 -1.17
N ALA A 168 9.31 15.25 -1.94
CA ALA A 168 9.90 15.29 -3.27
C ALA A 168 11.43 15.13 -3.13
N ALA A 169 12.01 14.26 -3.95
CA ALA A 169 13.46 14.06 -3.99
C ALA A 169 14.19 15.28 -4.53
#